data_2f55f0f4e5fab005cdef725889dfe7fe
#
_entry.id   2f55f0f4e5fab005cdef725889dfe7fe
#
_cell.length_a   1.000
_cell.length_b   1.000
_cell.length_c   1.000
_cell.angle_alpha   90.00
_cell.angle_beta   90.00
_cell.angle_gamma   90.00
#
_symmetry.space_group_name_H-M   'P 1'
#
loop_
_entity.id
_entity.type
_entity.pdbx_description
1 polymer ?
#
loop_
_entity_poly.entity_id
_entity_poly.type
_entity_poly.pdbx_seq_one_letter_code
_entity_poly.pdbx_strand_id
1 'polypeptide(L)'
;MTDRPRRKSDAARRANQVIRGRTMLIMLLLGVASFTVLFWKLYDLQINRHDELKAEAVSQQTDSMVISASRGTIYDKNGEIMAISYSTETVLLDPGGVQDFVESQEQKIQDAAEEAAEKGAPYTAPEVLDQAYIARGLSRILDVEEETILEHLENTANRYWEVKKKVDQDVADEVRRFINGEIDDEGNQLTTVDEDGNTVLISTGGRPTRLQGISLTPDTKRLYPFGS
;
A
#
# COMPACT_ATOMS: atom_id res chain seq x y z
N MET A 1 57.81 45.32 5.77
CA MET A 1 56.84 46.11 4.95
C MET A 1 55.45 45.72 5.39
N THR A 2 54.85 46.52 6.25
CA THR A 2 53.53 46.30 6.83
C THR A 2 52.49 46.98 5.98
N ASP A 3 51.68 46.18 5.27
CA ASP A 3 50.58 46.66 4.43
C ASP A 3 49.47 47.21 5.36
N ARG A 4 49.28 48.54 5.39
CA ARG A 4 48.20 49.17 6.18
C ARG A 4 46.90 49.06 5.39
N PRO A 5 45.82 48.50 5.95
CA PRO A 5 44.54 48.44 5.24
C PRO A 5 44.02 49.84 4.93
N ARG A 6 43.79 50.12 3.65
CA ARG A 6 43.20 51.39 3.16
C ARG A 6 41.83 51.58 3.79
N ARG A 7 41.68 52.55 4.70
CA ARG A 7 40.39 53.00 5.23
C ARG A 7 39.52 53.49 4.07
N LYS A 8 38.41 52.78 3.83
CA LYS A 8 37.42 53.23 2.85
C LYS A 8 36.95 54.64 3.22
N SER A 9 36.94 55.59 2.27
CA SER A 9 36.50 56.96 2.50
C SER A 9 35.04 57.00 2.99
N ASP A 10 34.68 57.97 3.84
CA ASP A 10 33.33 58.12 4.38
C ASP A 10 32.26 58.30 3.28
N ALA A 11 32.62 58.83 2.14
CA ALA A 11 31.78 58.90 0.95
C ALA A 11 31.44 57.49 0.39
N ALA A 12 32.41 56.58 0.34
CA ALA A 12 32.19 55.19 -0.11
C ALA A 12 31.34 54.39 0.87
N ARG A 13 31.44 54.69 2.17
CA ARG A 13 30.56 54.06 3.18
C ARG A 13 29.11 54.52 3.07
N ARG A 14 28.88 55.83 2.84
CA ARG A 14 27.53 56.38 2.63
C ARG A 14 26.89 55.87 1.33
N ALA A 15 27.64 55.81 0.25
CA ALA A 15 27.15 55.23 -1.02
C ALA A 15 26.75 53.75 -0.86
N ASN A 16 27.56 52.95 -0.13
CA ASN A 16 27.29 51.56 0.11
C ASN A 16 26.07 51.35 1.03
N GLN A 17 25.83 52.24 1.99
CA GLN A 17 24.61 52.20 2.85
C GLN A 17 23.36 52.52 2.04
N VAL A 18 23.38 53.50 1.14
CA VAL A 18 22.24 53.88 0.27
C VAL A 18 21.93 52.75 -0.70
N ILE A 19 22.95 52.14 -1.31
CA ILE A 19 22.75 50.98 -2.22
C ILE A 19 22.16 49.83 -1.45
N ARG A 20 22.69 49.51 -0.26
CA ARG A 20 22.19 48.41 0.61
C ARG A 20 20.76 48.65 1.05
N GLY A 21 20.36 49.88 1.40
CA GLY A 21 18.99 50.24 1.72
C GLY A 21 18.03 50.06 0.54
N ARG A 22 18.43 50.49 -0.66
CA ARG A 22 17.63 50.31 -1.88
C ARG A 22 17.46 48.84 -2.24
N THR A 23 18.53 48.04 -2.14
CA THR A 23 18.51 46.62 -2.43
C THR A 23 17.59 45.86 -1.43
N MET A 24 17.68 46.20 -0.14
CA MET A 24 16.80 45.66 0.88
C MET A 24 15.33 46.01 0.61
N LEU A 25 15.05 47.25 0.22
CA LEU A 25 13.67 47.68 -0.07
C LEU A 25 13.11 46.98 -1.30
N ILE A 26 13.92 46.80 -2.35
CA ILE A 26 13.52 46.04 -3.55
C ILE A 26 13.25 44.56 -3.19
N MET A 27 14.14 43.94 -2.42
CA MET A 27 13.94 42.55 -1.99
C MET A 27 12.69 42.39 -1.10
N LEU A 28 12.43 43.35 -0.22
CA LEU A 28 11.24 43.36 0.62
C LEU A 28 9.97 43.48 -0.24
N LEU A 29 9.94 44.39 -1.20
CA LEU A 29 8.80 44.57 -2.11
C LEU A 29 8.58 43.32 -2.97
N LEU A 30 9.66 42.74 -3.48
CA LEU A 30 9.55 41.48 -4.26
C LEU A 30 9.03 40.32 -3.40
N GLY A 31 9.49 40.21 -2.16
CA GLY A 31 9.00 39.23 -1.19
C GLY A 31 7.52 39.41 -0.91
N VAL A 32 7.09 40.63 -0.57
CA VAL A 32 5.67 40.91 -0.31
C VAL A 32 4.83 40.65 -1.54
N ALA A 33 5.26 41.04 -2.74
CA ALA A 33 4.53 40.76 -3.98
C ALA A 33 4.38 39.24 -4.22
N SER A 34 5.45 38.48 -4.04
CA SER A 34 5.44 37.01 -4.18
C SER A 34 4.49 36.35 -3.18
N PHE A 35 4.55 36.78 -1.90
CA PHE A 35 3.65 36.25 -0.87
C PHE A 35 2.18 36.62 -1.11
N THR A 36 1.90 37.80 -1.66
CA THR A 36 0.55 38.22 -1.99
C THR A 36 -0.08 37.33 -3.05
N VAL A 37 0.68 36.98 -4.11
CA VAL A 37 0.21 36.05 -5.15
C VAL A 37 -0.03 34.66 -4.58
N LEU A 38 0.88 34.17 -3.74
CA LEU A 38 0.74 32.87 -3.09
C LEU A 38 -0.48 32.84 -2.17
N PHE A 39 -0.67 33.88 -1.36
CA PHE A 39 -1.81 34.00 -0.44
C PHE A 39 -3.13 34.01 -1.20
N TRP A 40 -3.20 34.74 -2.32
CA TRP A 40 -4.40 34.77 -3.17
C TRP A 40 -4.72 33.40 -3.75
N LYS A 41 -3.69 32.66 -4.19
CA LYS A 41 -3.86 31.31 -4.72
C LYS A 41 -4.32 30.31 -3.65
N LEU A 42 -3.75 30.42 -2.44
CA LEU A 42 -4.16 29.59 -1.30
C LEU A 42 -5.60 29.91 -0.87
N TYR A 43 -5.97 31.19 -0.83
CA TYR A 43 -7.34 31.60 -0.51
C TYR A 43 -8.34 31.03 -1.52
N ASP A 44 -8.03 31.10 -2.81
CA ASP A 44 -8.88 30.54 -3.86
C ASP A 44 -9.05 29.01 -3.72
N LEU A 45 -7.97 28.29 -3.48
CA LEU A 45 -8.00 26.84 -3.29
C LEU A 45 -8.72 26.40 -2.01
N GLN A 46 -8.53 27.13 -0.90
CA GLN A 46 -9.05 26.73 0.40
C GLN A 46 -10.48 27.21 0.66
N ILE A 47 -10.91 28.29 0.03
CA ILE A 47 -12.24 28.86 0.28
C ILE A 47 -13.16 28.71 -0.92
N ASN A 48 -12.74 29.16 -2.11
CA ASN A 48 -13.61 29.13 -3.27
C ASN A 48 -13.79 27.72 -3.86
N ARG A 49 -12.72 26.92 -3.83
CA ARG A 49 -12.71 25.56 -4.42
C ARG A 49 -12.68 24.45 -3.38
N HIS A 50 -12.90 24.79 -2.09
CA HIS A 50 -12.84 23.82 -1.00
C HIS A 50 -13.79 22.64 -1.22
N ASP A 51 -15.06 22.93 -1.50
CA ASP A 51 -16.08 21.90 -1.64
C ASP A 51 -15.86 21.03 -2.88
N GLU A 52 -15.42 21.63 -3.98
CA GLU A 52 -15.07 20.92 -5.22
C GLU A 52 -13.90 19.95 -4.97
N LEU A 53 -12.78 20.45 -4.43
CA LEU A 53 -11.60 19.65 -4.15
C LEU A 53 -11.84 18.57 -3.09
N LYS A 54 -12.69 18.88 -2.09
CA LYS A 54 -13.11 17.90 -1.08
C LYS A 54 -13.96 16.79 -1.69
N ALA A 55 -14.90 17.12 -2.57
CA ALA A 55 -15.71 16.12 -3.27
C ALA A 55 -14.84 15.23 -4.17
N GLU A 56 -13.88 15.81 -4.86
CA GLU A 56 -12.93 15.09 -5.70
C GLU A 56 -12.01 14.18 -4.88
N ALA A 57 -11.47 14.66 -3.76
CA ALA A 57 -10.69 13.86 -2.83
C ALA A 57 -11.49 12.69 -2.22
N VAL A 58 -12.74 12.95 -1.81
CA VAL A 58 -13.64 11.90 -1.31
C VAL A 58 -13.94 10.87 -2.40
N SER A 59 -14.19 11.30 -3.65
CA SER A 59 -14.44 10.36 -4.75
C SER A 59 -13.23 9.49 -5.08
N GLN A 60 -12.02 10.01 -4.93
CA GLN A 60 -10.78 9.25 -5.11
C GLN A 60 -10.47 8.29 -3.95
N GLN A 61 -10.90 8.63 -2.73
CA GLN A 61 -10.70 7.81 -1.54
C GLN A 61 -11.82 6.80 -1.29
N THR A 62 -13.01 7.05 -1.88
CA THR A 62 -14.16 6.16 -1.68
C THR A 62 -14.29 5.27 -2.90
N ASP A 63 -13.73 4.08 -2.78
CA ASP A 63 -14.04 3.01 -3.74
C ASP A 63 -15.45 2.51 -3.44
N SER A 64 -16.39 2.74 -4.37
CA SER A 64 -17.76 2.30 -4.21
C SER A 64 -17.86 0.81 -4.50
N MET A 65 -17.65 -0.02 -3.47
CA MET A 65 -17.92 -1.45 -3.58
C MET A 65 -19.44 -1.68 -3.61
N VAL A 66 -19.93 -2.17 -4.73
CA VAL A 66 -21.33 -2.60 -4.84
C VAL A 66 -21.51 -3.89 -4.04
N ILE A 67 -22.05 -3.76 -2.83
CA ILE A 67 -22.44 -4.93 -2.04
C ILE A 67 -23.73 -5.46 -2.65
N SER A 68 -23.64 -6.56 -3.39
CA SER A 68 -24.81 -7.26 -3.92
C SER A 68 -25.63 -7.83 -2.75
N ALA A 69 -26.91 -7.50 -2.72
CA ALA A 69 -27.81 -8.06 -1.71
C ALA A 69 -27.85 -9.59 -1.83
N SER A 70 -27.71 -10.29 -0.70
CA SER A 70 -27.89 -11.74 -0.67
C SER A 70 -29.34 -12.11 -0.93
N ARG A 71 -29.56 -13.21 -1.65
CA ARG A 71 -30.92 -13.71 -1.89
C ARG A 71 -31.49 -14.22 -0.58
N GLY A 72 -32.78 -13.95 -0.35
CA GLY A 72 -33.51 -14.44 0.82
C GLY A 72 -33.62 -15.97 0.87
N THR A 73 -33.85 -16.52 2.06
CA THR A 73 -34.14 -17.94 2.28
C THR A 73 -35.50 -18.31 1.70
N ILE A 74 -35.58 -19.46 1.04
CA ILE A 74 -36.85 -20.02 0.54
C ILE A 74 -37.25 -21.15 1.47
N TYR A 75 -38.50 -21.12 1.89
CA TYR A 75 -39.11 -22.15 2.75
C TYR A 75 -40.20 -22.92 1.99
N ASP A 76 -40.42 -24.14 2.38
CA ASP A 76 -41.59 -24.89 1.95
C ASP A 76 -42.85 -24.53 2.77
N LYS A 77 -43.99 -25.17 2.49
CA LYS A 77 -45.24 -24.95 3.23
C LYS A 77 -45.18 -25.36 4.71
N ASN A 78 -44.22 -26.15 5.12
CA ASN A 78 -44.03 -26.62 6.49
C ASN A 78 -42.99 -25.78 7.24
N GLY A 79 -42.35 -24.80 6.58
CA GLY A 79 -41.28 -23.96 7.13
C GLY A 79 -39.89 -24.57 7.02
N GLU A 80 -39.71 -25.64 6.26
CA GLU A 80 -38.40 -26.25 6.01
C GLU A 80 -37.60 -25.41 4.97
N ILE A 81 -36.29 -25.26 5.18
CA ILE A 81 -35.43 -24.47 4.31
C ILE A 81 -35.15 -25.22 3.02
N MET A 82 -35.73 -24.77 1.92
CA MET A 82 -35.47 -25.29 0.58
C MET A 82 -34.23 -24.71 -0.07
N ALA A 83 -33.92 -23.45 0.20
CA ALA A 83 -32.71 -22.80 -0.28
C ALA A 83 -32.28 -21.64 0.62
N ILE A 84 -31.01 -21.59 0.93
CA ILE A 84 -30.37 -20.52 1.75
C ILE A 84 -29.10 -20.01 1.09
N SER A 85 -28.85 -18.72 1.22
CA SER A 85 -27.58 -18.10 0.80
C SER A 85 -26.66 -18.01 2.00
N TYR A 86 -25.39 -18.34 1.81
CA TYR A 86 -24.35 -18.12 2.79
C TYR A 86 -23.20 -17.33 2.20
N SER A 87 -22.46 -16.64 3.06
CA SER A 87 -21.35 -15.79 2.66
C SER A 87 -20.15 -16.62 2.20
N THR A 88 -19.61 -16.26 1.07
CA THR A 88 -18.36 -16.77 0.51
C THR A 88 -17.51 -15.60 0.06
N GLU A 89 -16.32 -15.87 -0.44
CA GLU A 89 -15.45 -14.84 -0.98
C GLU A 89 -14.86 -15.26 -2.32
N THR A 90 -14.53 -14.29 -3.14
CA THR A 90 -13.79 -14.50 -4.38
C THR A 90 -12.36 -13.98 -4.17
N VAL A 91 -11.37 -14.83 -4.44
CA VAL A 91 -9.95 -14.48 -4.34
C VAL A 91 -9.50 -13.87 -5.65
N LEU A 92 -8.97 -12.66 -5.56
CA LEU A 92 -8.49 -11.86 -6.68
C LEU A 92 -6.98 -11.70 -6.62
N LEU A 93 -6.35 -11.71 -7.77
CA LEU A 93 -4.92 -11.46 -7.96
C LEU A 93 -4.74 -10.25 -8.88
N ASP A 94 -3.86 -9.34 -8.45
CA ASP A 94 -3.33 -8.24 -9.25
C ASP A 94 -1.87 -8.56 -9.62
N PRO A 95 -1.59 -9.09 -10.82
CA PRO A 95 -0.24 -9.44 -11.23
C PRO A 95 0.74 -8.28 -11.20
N GLY A 96 0.29 -7.09 -11.64
CA GLY A 96 1.12 -5.89 -11.57
C GLY A 96 1.41 -5.46 -10.12
N GLY A 97 0.43 -5.57 -9.21
CA GLY A 97 0.64 -5.28 -7.79
C GLY A 97 1.57 -6.28 -7.11
N VAL A 98 1.58 -7.54 -7.53
CA VAL A 98 2.55 -8.55 -7.08
C VAL A 98 3.96 -8.21 -7.58
N GLN A 99 4.11 -7.82 -8.84
CA GLN A 99 5.41 -7.41 -9.37
C GLN A 99 5.95 -6.18 -8.64
N ASP A 100 5.14 -5.13 -8.49
CA ASP A 100 5.51 -3.91 -7.75
C ASP A 100 5.98 -4.24 -6.31
N PHE A 101 5.32 -5.23 -5.69
CA PHE A 101 5.68 -5.71 -4.36
C PHE A 101 7.05 -6.42 -4.34
N VAL A 102 7.31 -7.34 -5.28
CA VAL A 102 8.60 -8.06 -5.39
C VAL A 102 9.73 -7.08 -5.62
N GLU A 103 9.59 -6.17 -6.60
CA GLU A 103 10.59 -5.14 -6.90
C GLU A 103 10.87 -4.24 -5.68
N SER A 104 9.82 -3.85 -4.94
CA SER A 104 9.96 -3.06 -3.70
C SER A 104 10.72 -3.81 -2.59
N GLN A 105 10.59 -5.14 -2.50
CA GLN A 105 11.36 -5.94 -1.55
C GLN A 105 12.83 -6.01 -1.95
N GLU A 106 13.11 -6.31 -3.22
CA GLU A 106 14.47 -6.39 -3.74
C GLU A 106 15.22 -5.07 -3.52
N GLN A 107 14.58 -3.95 -3.81
CA GLN A 107 15.16 -2.62 -3.57
C GLN A 107 15.47 -2.38 -2.09
N LYS A 108 14.55 -2.69 -1.19
CA LYS A 108 14.77 -2.54 0.27
C LYS A 108 15.91 -3.44 0.78
N ILE A 109 16.04 -4.64 0.24
CA ILE A 109 17.12 -5.57 0.58
C ILE A 109 18.46 -5.01 0.09
N GLN A 110 18.49 -4.45 -1.11
CA GLN A 110 19.68 -3.83 -1.68
C GLN A 110 20.11 -2.59 -0.88
N ASP A 111 19.17 -1.68 -0.59
CA ASP A 111 19.43 -0.48 0.21
C ASP A 111 19.97 -0.84 1.61
N ALA A 112 19.37 -1.86 2.25
CA ALA A 112 19.81 -2.33 3.56
C ALA A 112 21.21 -3.00 3.51
N ALA A 113 21.52 -3.70 2.43
CA ALA A 113 22.85 -4.29 2.22
C ALA A 113 23.93 -3.23 2.02
N GLU A 114 23.63 -2.16 1.25
CA GLU A 114 24.51 -1.03 1.05
C GLU A 114 24.76 -0.27 2.36
N GLU A 115 23.71 0.01 3.12
CA GLU A 115 23.81 0.68 4.43
C GLU A 115 24.64 -0.14 5.43
N ALA A 116 24.46 -1.46 5.46
CA ALA A 116 25.23 -2.35 6.31
C ALA A 116 26.73 -2.38 5.90
N ALA A 117 27.01 -2.38 4.60
CA ALA A 117 28.37 -2.33 4.07
C ALA A 117 29.07 -1.01 4.43
N GLU A 118 28.38 0.12 4.33
CA GLU A 118 28.92 1.42 4.75
C GLU A 118 29.24 1.46 6.25
N LYS A 119 28.41 0.80 7.07
CA LYS A 119 28.60 0.73 8.54
C LYS A 119 29.55 -0.39 8.97
N GLY A 120 29.99 -1.23 8.05
CA GLY A 120 30.82 -2.41 8.35
C GLY A 120 30.11 -3.45 9.24
N ALA A 121 28.78 -3.48 9.21
CA ALA A 121 27.96 -4.40 9.99
C ALA A 121 27.71 -5.71 9.20
N PRO A 122 27.63 -6.88 9.87
CA PRO A 122 27.23 -8.11 9.21
C PRO A 122 25.76 -7.99 8.74
N TYR A 123 25.50 -8.35 7.50
CA TYR A 123 24.16 -8.34 6.93
C TYR A 123 23.81 -9.71 6.36
N THR A 124 22.64 -10.21 6.71
CA THR A 124 22.06 -11.42 6.09
C THR A 124 20.78 -10.99 5.38
N ALA A 125 20.76 -11.13 4.06
CA ALA A 125 19.58 -10.79 3.28
C ALA A 125 18.40 -11.69 3.68
N PRO A 126 17.21 -11.12 3.94
CA PRO A 126 16.01 -11.92 4.11
C PRO A 126 15.61 -12.60 2.79
N GLU A 127 14.88 -13.69 2.88
CA GLU A 127 14.32 -14.36 1.71
C GLU A 127 13.30 -13.46 1.00
N VAL A 128 13.43 -13.34 -0.32
CA VAL A 128 12.48 -12.61 -1.16
C VAL A 128 11.22 -13.45 -1.34
N LEU A 129 10.07 -12.86 -1.06
CA LEU A 129 8.77 -13.48 -1.32
C LEU A 129 8.40 -13.23 -2.79
N ASP A 130 8.88 -14.09 -3.66
CA ASP A 130 8.74 -13.95 -5.11
C ASP A 130 7.36 -14.42 -5.64
N GLN A 131 7.18 -14.32 -6.94
CA GLN A 131 5.96 -14.79 -7.61
C GLN A 131 5.73 -16.29 -7.43
N ALA A 132 6.81 -17.09 -7.39
CA ALA A 132 6.71 -18.53 -7.20
C ALA A 132 6.25 -18.89 -5.77
N TYR A 133 6.74 -18.16 -4.76
CA TYR A 133 6.24 -18.29 -3.38
C TYR A 133 4.74 -18.02 -3.30
N ILE A 134 4.26 -16.95 -3.92
CA ILE A 134 2.83 -16.59 -3.93
C ILE A 134 2.01 -17.63 -4.68
N ALA A 135 2.50 -18.10 -5.83
CA ALA A 135 1.80 -19.10 -6.63
C ALA A 135 1.66 -20.43 -5.89
N ARG A 136 2.73 -20.92 -5.24
CA ARG A 136 2.69 -22.17 -4.44
C ARG A 136 1.69 -22.06 -3.28
N GLY A 137 1.75 -20.95 -2.52
CA GLY A 137 0.84 -20.74 -1.40
C GLY A 137 -0.62 -20.68 -1.83
N LEU A 138 -0.95 -19.93 -2.87
CA LEU A 138 -2.32 -19.87 -3.41
C LEU A 138 -2.75 -21.19 -4.03
N SER A 139 -1.88 -21.89 -4.77
CA SER A 139 -2.16 -23.22 -5.34
C SER A 139 -2.57 -24.21 -4.26
N ARG A 140 -1.80 -24.30 -3.19
CA ARG A 140 -2.08 -25.19 -2.06
C ARG A 140 -3.41 -24.87 -1.37
N ILE A 141 -3.66 -23.58 -1.07
CA ILE A 141 -4.85 -23.16 -0.32
C ILE A 141 -6.11 -23.27 -1.18
N LEU A 142 -6.02 -22.89 -2.46
CA LEU A 142 -7.17 -22.79 -3.34
C LEU A 142 -7.39 -24.02 -4.20
N ASP A 143 -6.51 -25.01 -4.18
CA ASP A 143 -6.56 -26.19 -5.06
C ASP A 143 -6.70 -25.75 -6.53
N VAL A 144 -5.77 -24.88 -6.98
CA VAL A 144 -5.61 -24.40 -8.36
C VAL A 144 -4.21 -24.75 -8.81
N GLU A 145 -4.03 -25.13 -10.06
CA GLU A 145 -2.70 -25.48 -10.60
C GLU A 145 -1.73 -24.30 -10.49
N GLU A 146 -0.54 -24.54 -9.91
CA GLU A 146 0.51 -23.52 -9.72
C GLU A 146 0.92 -22.87 -11.03
N GLU A 147 1.06 -23.69 -12.10
CA GLU A 147 1.44 -23.21 -13.43
C GLU A 147 0.43 -22.19 -13.99
N THR A 148 -0.86 -22.40 -13.76
CA THR A 148 -1.92 -21.45 -14.14
C THR A 148 -1.77 -20.12 -13.42
N ILE A 149 -1.43 -20.13 -12.12
CA ILE A 149 -1.24 -18.90 -11.34
C ILE A 149 0.00 -18.16 -11.84
N LEU A 150 1.09 -18.88 -12.12
CA LEU A 150 2.33 -18.31 -12.65
C LEU A 150 2.13 -17.68 -14.03
N GLU A 151 1.42 -18.34 -14.94
CA GLU A 151 1.09 -17.80 -16.28
C GLU A 151 0.34 -16.46 -16.17
N HIS A 152 -0.59 -16.38 -15.23
CA HIS A 152 -1.32 -15.13 -14.98
C HIS A 152 -0.45 -14.05 -14.34
N LEU A 153 0.49 -14.42 -13.45
CA LEU A 153 1.44 -13.48 -12.83
C LEU A 153 2.43 -12.88 -13.83
N GLU A 154 2.78 -13.59 -14.90
CA GLU A 154 3.63 -13.06 -15.96
C GLU A 154 2.95 -11.91 -16.74
N ASN A 155 1.63 -11.87 -16.79
CA ASN A 155 0.87 -10.82 -17.49
C ASN A 155 0.61 -9.61 -16.56
N THR A 156 1.64 -8.85 -16.28
CA THR A 156 1.60 -7.68 -15.37
C THR A 156 0.78 -6.50 -15.89
N ALA A 157 0.41 -6.49 -17.18
CA ALA A 157 -0.52 -5.50 -17.72
C ALA A 157 -1.96 -5.72 -17.24
N ASN A 158 -2.28 -6.94 -16.80
CA ASN A 158 -3.58 -7.25 -16.23
C ASN A 158 -3.54 -6.96 -14.71
N ARG A 159 -4.43 -6.09 -14.25
CA ARG A 159 -4.57 -5.70 -12.84
C ARG A 159 -5.67 -6.45 -12.10
N TYR A 160 -6.33 -7.40 -12.77
CA TYR A 160 -7.45 -8.11 -12.20
C TYR A 160 -7.57 -9.51 -12.78
N TRP A 161 -7.43 -10.51 -11.93
CA TRP A 161 -7.72 -11.90 -12.27
C TRP A 161 -8.39 -12.61 -11.09
N GLU A 162 -9.51 -13.30 -11.36
CA GLU A 162 -10.24 -14.08 -10.37
C GLU A 162 -9.63 -15.49 -10.28
N VAL A 163 -8.83 -15.74 -9.25
CA VAL A 163 -8.17 -17.02 -9.03
C VAL A 163 -9.18 -18.11 -8.71
N LYS A 164 -10.06 -17.85 -7.75
CA LYS A 164 -11.15 -18.77 -7.37
C LYS A 164 -12.34 -18.00 -6.83
N LYS A 165 -13.54 -18.34 -7.37
CA LYS A 165 -14.82 -17.77 -6.92
C LYS A 165 -15.47 -18.61 -5.84
N LYS A 166 -16.28 -17.94 -5.01
CA LYS A 166 -17.16 -18.60 -4.03
C LYS A 166 -16.42 -19.54 -3.10
N VAL A 167 -15.26 -19.10 -2.65
CA VAL A 167 -14.44 -19.79 -1.66
C VAL A 167 -15.15 -19.75 -0.32
N ASP A 168 -15.21 -20.87 0.38
CA ASP A 168 -15.82 -20.96 1.69
C ASP A 168 -14.98 -20.20 2.74
N GLN A 169 -15.60 -19.78 3.84
CA GLN A 169 -15.02 -18.81 4.77
C GLN A 169 -13.74 -19.33 5.44
N ASP A 170 -13.66 -20.63 5.73
CA ASP A 170 -12.47 -21.26 6.31
C ASP A 170 -11.25 -21.18 5.39
N VAL A 171 -11.44 -21.42 4.10
CA VAL A 171 -10.38 -21.29 3.08
C VAL A 171 -10.03 -19.82 2.85
N ALA A 172 -11.02 -18.91 2.86
CA ALA A 172 -10.77 -17.47 2.76
C ALA A 172 -9.95 -16.96 3.95
N ASP A 173 -10.19 -17.47 5.16
CA ASP A 173 -9.42 -17.14 6.35
C ASP A 173 -7.98 -17.66 6.25
N GLU A 174 -7.77 -18.85 5.66
CA GLU A 174 -6.43 -19.36 5.40
C GLU A 174 -5.67 -18.47 4.39
N VAL A 175 -6.34 -18.00 3.32
CA VAL A 175 -5.75 -17.01 2.39
C VAL A 175 -5.37 -15.73 3.13
N ARG A 176 -6.21 -15.22 4.05
CA ARG A 176 -5.87 -14.03 4.86
C ARG A 176 -4.64 -14.25 5.74
N ARG A 177 -4.55 -15.43 6.37
CA ARG A 177 -3.38 -15.79 7.19
C ARG A 177 -2.11 -15.84 6.34
N PHE A 178 -2.20 -16.35 5.12
CA PHE A 178 -1.10 -16.36 4.16
C PHE A 178 -0.70 -14.93 3.74
N ILE A 179 -1.67 -14.09 3.35
CA ILE A 179 -1.43 -12.69 3.01
C ILE A 179 -0.76 -11.93 4.16
N ASN A 180 -1.22 -12.14 5.38
CA ASN A 180 -0.67 -11.49 6.58
C ASN A 180 0.69 -12.06 7.01
N GLY A 181 1.16 -13.14 6.39
CA GLY A 181 2.42 -13.80 6.73
C GLY A 181 2.38 -14.55 8.06
N GLU A 182 1.21 -15.06 8.44
CA GLU A 182 1.04 -15.94 9.61
C GLU A 182 1.43 -17.38 9.28
N ILE A 183 1.27 -17.77 8.02
CA ILE A 183 1.68 -19.06 7.46
C ILE A 183 2.55 -18.84 6.22
N ASP A 184 3.42 -19.81 5.93
CA ASP A 184 4.22 -19.84 4.70
C ASP A 184 3.46 -20.50 3.53
N ASP A 185 4.12 -20.61 2.38
CA ASP A 185 3.58 -21.24 1.17
C ASP A 185 3.31 -22.76 1.34
N GLU A 186 4.01 -23.42 2.27
CA GLU A 186 3.76 -24.82 2.64
C GLU A 186 2.65 -24.99 3.68
N GLY A 187 2.18 -23.91 4.32
CA GLY A 187 1.14 -23.91 5.35
C GLY A 187 1.68 -24.02 6.77
N ASN A 188 3.00 -23.97 6.97
CA ASN A 188 3.56 -23.99 8.31
C ASN A 188 3.35 -22.61 8.97
N GLN A 189 3.06 -22.65 10.27
CA GLN A 189 2.91 -21.42 11.03
C GLN A 189 4.24 -20.74 11.26
N LEU A 190 4.32 -19.45 10.89
CA LEU A 190 5.52 -18.66 11.08
C LEU A 190 5.63 -18.14 12.51
N THR A 191 6.87 -18.04 12.98
CA THR A 191 7.20 -17.55 14.32
C THR A 191 8.15 -16.38 14.24
N THR A 192 8.09 -15.50 15.23
CA THR A 192 9.05 -14.41 15.44
C THR A 192 9.60 -14.47 16.85
N VAL A 193 10.64 -13.70 17.14
CA VAL A 193 11.22 -13.58 18.48
C VAL A 193 10.75 -12.26 19.07
N ASP A 194 10.17 -12.29 20.27
CA ASP A 194 9.75 -11.10 21.01
C ASP A 194 10.93 -10.33 21.62
N GLU A 195 10.65 -9.19 22.26
CA GLU A 195 11.67 -8.34 22.91
C GLU A 195 12.38 -9.06 24.06
N ASP A 196 11.76 -10.08 24.65
CA ASP A 196 12.31 -10.90 25.73
C ASP A 196 13.11 -12.11 25.24
N GLY A 197 13.19 -12.31 23.90
CA GLY A 197 13.90 -13.41 23.27
C GLY A 197 13.12 -14.73 23.21
N ASN A 198 11.82 -14.73 23.48
CA ASN A 198 10.98 -15.92 23.36
C ASN A 198 10.45 -16.06 21.93
N THR A 199 10.36 -17.31 21.46
CA THR A 199 9.72 -17.61 20.19
C THR A 199 8.20 -17.54 20.33
N VAL A 200 7.57 -16.62 19.62
CA VAL A 200 6.11 -16.42 19.60
C VAL A 200 5.56 -16.60 18.21
N LEU A 201 4.30 -17.03 18.11
CA LEU A 201 3.62 -17.14 16.82
C LEU A 201 3.38 -15.75 16.23
N ILE A 202 3.58 -15.62 14.93
CA ILE A 202 3.19 -14.41 14.23
C ILE A 202 1.67 -14.36 14.17
N SER A 203 1.09 -13.37 14.81
CA SER A 203 -0.33 -13.05 14.72
C SER A 203 -0.56 -11.92 13.73
N THR A 204 -1.81 -11.66 13.40
CA THR A 204 -2.21 -10.60 12.46
C THR A 204 -1.48 -9.29 12.75
N GLY A 205 -0.66 -8.83 11.80
CA GLY A 205 0.15 -7.62 11.91
C GLY A 205 1.56 -7.82 12.48
N GLY A 206 1.94 -9.06 12.89
CA GLY A 206 3.26 -9.36 13.45
C GLY A 206 4.39 -9.48 12.42
N ARG A 207 4.07 -9.69 11.14
CA ARG A 207 5.07 -9.75 10.09
C ARG A 207 5.34 -8.37 9.49
N PRO A 208 6.61 -7.95 9.36
CA PRO A 208 6.93 -6.66 8.74
C PRO A 208 6.57 -6.59 7.25
N THR A 209 6.42 -7.74 6.59
CA THR A 209 6.12 -7.80 5.16
C THR A 209 4.80 -8.54 4.92
N ARG A 210 3.74 -7.78 4.64
CA ARG A 210 2.47 -8.30 4.19
C ARG A 210 2.51 -8.48 2.67
N LEU A 211 2.02 -9.63 2.16
CA LEU A 211 1.90 -9.85 0.71
C LEU A 211 0.93 -8.83 0.10
N GLN A 212 1.30 -8.31 -1.08
CA GLN A 212 0.48 -7.37 -1.84
C GLN A 212 0.06 -8.00 -3.17
N GLY A 213 -0.94 -7.40 -3.79
CA GLY A 213 -1.49 -7.91 -5.05
C GLY A 213 -2.51 -9.02 -4.89
N ILE A 214 -2.84 -9.45 -3.67
CA ILE A 214 -3.89 -10.44 -3.38
C ILE A 214 -5.00 -9.78 -2.59
N SER A 215 -6.24 -9.97 -3.00
CA SER A 215 -7.41 -9.42 -2.30
C SER A 215 -8.59 -10.40 -2.30
N LEU A 216 -9.49 -10.21 -1.35
CA LEU A 216 -10.71 -11.00 -1.23
C LEU A 216 -11.92 -10.07 -1.35
N THR A 217 -12.88 -10.49 -2.16
CA THR A 217 -14.12 -9.73 -2.36
C THR A 217 -15.31 -10.57 -1.90
N PRO A 218 -16.24 -9.98 -1.13
CA PRO A 218 -17.45 -10.69 -0.67
C PRO A 218 -18.27 -11.23 -1.85
N ASP A 219 -18.67 -12.49 -1.73
CA ASP A 219 -19.55 -13.19 -2.67
C ASP A 219 -20.59 -14.02 -1.88
N THR A 220 -21.54 -14.61 -2.56
CA THR A 220 -22.56 -15.48 -1.95
C THR A 220 -22.75 -16.75 -2.73
N LYS A 221 -22.95 -17.86 -2.01
CA LYS A 221 -23.25 -19.17 -2.59
C LYS A 221 -24.61 -19.65 -2.07
N ARG A 222 -25.37 -20.30 -2.94
CA ARG A 222 -26.68 -20.84 -2.58
C ARG A 222 -26.55 -22.32 -2.27
N LEU A 223 -27.11 -22.72 -1.13
CA LEU A 223 -27.20 -24.09 -0.69
C LEU A 223 -28.64 -24.56 -0.80
N TYR A 224 -28.82 -25.78 -1.31
CA TYR A 224 -30.09 -26.49 -1.42
C TYR A 224 -30.01 -27.75 -0.56
N PRO A 225 -30.50 -27.72 0.70
CA PRO A 225 -30.32 -28.83 1.64
C PRO A 225 -30.92 -30.17 1.17
N PHE A 226 -31.97 -30.13 0.33
CA PHE A 226 -32.63 -31.29 -0.20
C PHE A 226 -32.21 -31.68 -1.62
N GLY A 227 -31.14 -31.15 -2.11
CA GLY A 227 -30.62 -31.41 -3.45
C GLY A 227 -31.26 -30.54 -4.53
N SER A 228 -30.53 -30.37 -5.65
CA SER A 228 -31.04 -29.76 -6.88
C SER A 228 -31.48 -30.81 -7.84
#